data_683c8c73b1279c3721ad29a480bb86ef
#
_entry.id   683c8c73b1279c3721ad29a480bb86ef
#
_cell.length_a   1.000
_cell.length_b   1.000
_cell.length_c   1.000
_cell.angle_alpha   90.00
_cell.angle_beta   90.00
_cell.angle_gamma   90.00
#
_symmetry.space_group_name_H-M   'P 1'
#
loop_
_entity.id
_entity.type
_entity.pdbx_description
1 polymer ?
#
loop_
_entity_poly.entity_id
_entity_poly.type
_entity_poly.pdbx_seq_one_letter_code
_entity_poly.pdbx_strand_id
1 'polypeptide(L)'
;MSITEKTLSQQAIDQENKYGAHNYHPLPVVLNKGEGVYVWDVEGKKYYDFLSAYSAVNQGHCHPKIVGAMTAQAQTLSLTSRAFYNDMLGKYEEFATSYFNFDKILPMNTGAEAVETALKICRRWAYQIKGIQENKAEIVVCNNNFHGRTTTIISFSNDPVAKANFGPYTNGFIKVEYDNLQALKDVLESNKNVAGFLVEPIQGEAGVFVPSENYLRDAKALCETHNVLFIADEVQTGIARTGRLLATCGNCSCEKRDCSGTPDVKPDILILGKALSGGAYPVSAVLANDPIMKVITPGSHGSTFGGNPI
;
A
#
# COMPACT_ATOMS: atom_id res chain seq x y z
N MET A 1 23.94 -23.92 42.10
CA MET A 1 23.26 -22.86 41.31
C MET A 1 22.06 -23.50 40.65
N SER A 2 20.83 -23.14 41.07
CA SER A 2 19.62 -23.62 40.38
C SER A 2 19.62 -23.07 38.96
N ILE A 3 19.72 -23.93 37.97
CA ILE A 3 19.47 -23.56 36.58
C ILE A 3 17.96 -23.32 36.49
N THR A 4 17.55 -22.08 36.59
CA THR A 4 16.15 -21.71 36.35
C THR A 4 15.88 -22.02 34.85
N GLU A 5 14.99 -22.95 34.62
CA GLU A 5 14.58 -23.31 33.24
C GLU A 5 13.98 -22.08 32.56
N LYS A 6 14.47 -21.77 31.36
CA LYS A 6 13.99 -20.60 30.59
C LYS A 6 12.53 -20.81 30.19
N THR A 7 11.74 -19.75 30.26
CA THR A 7 10.34 -19.76 29.76
C THR A 7 10.33 -20.00 28.23
N LEU A 8 9.19 -20.39 27.67
CA LEU A 8 9.02 -20.58 26.22
C LEU A 8 9.27 -19.26 25.46
N SER A 9 8.79 -18.15 26.00
CA SER A 9 9.09 -16.82 25.43
C SER A 9 10.58 -16.53 25.42
N GLN A 10 11.30 -16.79 26.52
CA GLN A 10 12.74 -16.52 26.55
C GLN A 10 13.52 -17.40 25.57
N GLN A 11 13.13 -18.67 25.41
CA GLN A 11 13.75 -19.57 24.44
C GLN A 11 13.54 -19.06 23.00
N ALA A 12 12.31 -18.64 22.64
CA ALA A 12 11.99 -18.11 21.32
C ALA A 12 12.73 -16.80 21.03
N ILE A 13 12.76 -15.87 21.97
CA ILE A 13 13.48 -14.59 21.87
C ILE A 13 14.98 -14.82 21.68
N ASP A 14 15.59 -15.70 22.47
CA ASP A 14 17.02 -16.02 22.37
C ASP A 14 17.34 -16.65 21.00
N GLN A 15 16.44 -17.49 20.48
CA GLN A 15 16.61 -18.13 19.18
C GLN A 15 16.54 -17.09 18.05
N GLU A 16 15.55 -16.20 18.07
CA GLU A 16 15.41 -15.13 17.08
C GLU A 16 16.61 -14.17 17.14
N ASN A 17 17.01 -13.74 18.34
CA ASN A 17 18.18 -12.88 18.54
C ASN A 17 19.49 -13.52 18.03
N LYS A 18 19.61 -14.84 18.06
CA LYS A 18 20.81 -15.55 17.60
C LYS A 18 20.88 -15.66 16.09
N TYR A 19 19.74 -15.83 15.40
CA TYR A 19 19.73 -16.19 13.97
C TYR A 19 19.11 -15.13 13.08
N GLY A 20 18.28 -14.22 13.62
CA GLY A 20 17.61 -13.16 12.88
C GLY A 20 18.49 -11.92 12.66
N ALA A 21 18.19 -11.14 11.64
CA ALA A 21 18.67 -9.78 11.51
C ALA A 21 17.88 -8.86 12.43
N HIS A 22 18.57 -8.01 13.20
CA HIS A 22 17.93 -7.12 14.18
C HIS A 22 17.39 -5.85 13.53
N ASN A 23 16.49 -6.00 12.59
CA ASN A 23 15.85 -4.88 11.87
C ASN A 23 14.64 -4.29 12.61
N TYR A 24 14.17 -4.94 13.66
CA TYR A 24 13.16 -4.45 14.59
C TYR A 24 13.62 -4.60 16.04
N HIS A 25 12.94 -3.89 16.95
CA HIS A 25 13.06 -4.09 18.39
C HIS A 25 11.69 -4.53 18.94
N PRO A 26 11.36 -5.83 18.84
CA PRO A 26 10.04 -6.34 19.23
C PRO A 26 9.75 -6.15 20.72
N LEU A 27 8.48 -6.03 21.08
CA LEU A 27 8.04 -6.17 22.46
C LEU A 27 8.36 -7.60 22.96
N PRO A 28 8.68 -7.81 24.25
CA PRO A 28 9.05 -9.13 24.77
C PRO A 28 7.81 -10.04 24.98
N VAL A 29 7.02 -10.19 23.93
CA VAL A 29 5.81 -11.02 23.88
C VAL A 29 5.88 -11.92 22.66
N VAL A 30 5.82 -13.23 22.86
CA VAL A 30 5.92 -14.22 21.78
C VAL A 30 4.53 -14.76 21.48
N LEU A 31 3.92 -14.26 20.41
CA LEU A 31 2.57 -14.64 20.00
C LEU A 31 2.58 -15.94 19.20
N ASN A 32 1.61 -16.85 19.47
CA ASN A 32 1.48 -18.12 18.76
C ASN A 32 0.05 -18.43 18.28
N LYS A 33 -0.95 -17.65 18.70
CA LYS A 33 -2.34 -17.85 18.29
C LYS A 33 -3.03 -16.50 18.07
N GLY A 34 -3.91 -16.42 17.07
CA GLY A 34 -4.78 -15.29 16.80
C GLY A 34 -6.20 -15.73 16.42
N GLU A 35 -7.24 -15.00 16.89
CA GLU A 35 -8.63 -15.25 16.56
C GLU A 35 -9.45 -13.96 16.71
N GLY A 36 -10.00 -13.46 15.63
CA GLY A 36 -10.71 -12.17 15.63
C GLY A 36 -9.82 -11.03 16.10
N VAL A 37 -10.21 -10.35 17.18
CA VAL A 37 -9.46 -9.23 17.78
C VAL A 37 -8.46 -9.67 18.85
N TYR A 38 -8.33 -10.96 19.09
CA TYR A 38 -7.51 -11.49 20.16
C TYR A 38 -6.27 -12.20 19.65
N VAL A 39 -5.19 -12.08 20.42
CA VAL A 39 -3.96 -12.86 20.27
C VAL A 39 -3.56 -13.49 21.62
N TRP A 40 -2.81 -14.58 21.56
CA TRP A 40 -2.27 -15.27 22.74
C TRP A 40 -0.77 -15.45 22.59
N ASP A 41 -0.07 -15.32 23.71
CA ASP A 41 1.34 -15.67 23.76
C ASP A 41 1.55 -17.18 23.99
N VAL A 42 2.81 -17.59 23.92
CA VAL A 42 3.20 -19.01 24.08
C VAL A 42 2.98 -19.54 25.50
N GLU A 43 2.82 -18.68 26.51
CA GLU A 43 2.41 -19.02 27.87
C GLU A 43 0.89 -19.08 28.06
N GLY A 44 0.11 -18.78 27.00
CA GLY A 44 -1.35 -18.84 26.99
C GLY A 44 -2.05 -17.59 27.48
N LYS A 45 -1.33 -16.49 27.71
CA LYS A 45 -1.93 -15.22 28.10
C LYS A 45 -2.60 -14.56 26.91
N LYS A 46 -3.83 -14.08 27.09
CA LYS A 46 -4.67 -13.45 26.08
C LYS A 46 -4.51 -11.94 26.08
N TYR A 47 -4.47 -11.35 24.89
CA TYR A 47 -4.38 -9.90 24.64
C TYR A 47 -5.41 -9.45 23.62
N TYR A 48 -5.79 -8.18 23.69
CA TYR A 48 -6.41 -7.49 22.55
C TYR A 48 -5.33 -7.02 21.59
N ASP A 49 -5.50 -7.24 20.28
CA ASP A 49 -4.61 -6.70 19.27
C ASP A 49 -5.12 -5.34 18.77
N PHE A 50 -4.55 -4.26 19.32
CA PHE A 50 -4.79 -2.89 18.85
C PHE A 50 -3.82 -2.45 17.74
N LEU A 51 -2.77 -3.22 17.45
CA LEU A 51 -1.83 -2.93 16.39
C LEU A 51 -2.33 -3.41 15.02
N SER A 52 -3.08 -4.53 15.00
CA SER A 52 -3.71 -5.10 13.81
C SER A 52 -2.72 -5.31 12.65
N ALA A 53 -1.46 -5.69 12.95
CA ALA A 53 -0.37 -5.83 11.99
C ALA A 53 -0.28 -4.60 11.05
N TYR A 54 -0.27 -3.40 11.63
CA TYR A 54 -0.26 -2.12 10.89
C TYR A 54 -1.44 -1.97 9.91
N SER A 55 -2.65 -2.37 10.34
CA SER A 55 -3.88 -2.38 9.54
C SER A 55 -3.95 -3.46 8.43
N ALA A 56 -3.24 -4.57 8.60
CA ALA A 56 -3.32 -5.68 7.65
C ALA A 56 -4.43 -6.68 8.00
N VAL A 57 -4.82 -6.80 9.28
CA VAL A 57 -5.83 -7.75 9.76
C VAL A 57 -7.16 -7.06 10.13
N ASN A 58 -7.63 -6.15 9.26
CA ASN A 58 -8.88 -5.42 9.47
C ASN A 58 -10.10 -6.33 9.69
N GLN A 59 -10.08 -7.52 9.10
CA GLN A 59 -11.12 -8.54 9.22
C GLN A 59 -10.96 -9.44 10.46
N GLY A 60 -9.93 -9.19 11.27
CA GLY A 60 -9.55 -10.00 12.41
C GLY A 60 -8.61 -11.16 12.04
N HIS A 61 -7.93 -11.68 13.06
CA HIS A 61 -7.03 -12.82 12.88
C HIS A 61 -7.77 -14.08 12.46
N CYS A 62 -7.19 -14.83 11.54
CA CYS A 62 -7.66 -16.17 11.12
C CYS A 62 -9.12 -16.19 10.72
N HIS A 63 -9.61 -15.17 9.98
CA HIS A 63 -11.01 -15.13 9.56
C HIS A 63 -11.39 -16.39 8.76
N PRO A 64 -12.39 -17.19 9.19
CA PRO A 64 -12.59 -18.55 8.68
C PRO A 64 -12.87 -18.62 7.18
N LYS A 65 -13.61 -17.65 6.62
CA LYS A 65 -13.86 -17.62 5.16
C LYS A 65 -12.59 -17.33 4.37
N ILE A 66 -11.72 -16.45 4.86
CA ILE A 66 -10.47 -16.09 4.17
C ILE A 66 -9.49 -17.25 4.23
N VAL A 67 -9.26 -17.80 5.43
CA VAL A 67 -8.36 -18.97 5.60
C VAL A 67 -8.88 -20.17 4.81
N GLY A 68 -10.20 -20.45 4.86
CA GLY A 68 -10.82 -21.54 4.11
C GLY A 68 -10.63 -21.41 2.60
N ALA A 69 -10.87 -20.23 2.02
CA ALA A 69 -10.68 -19.98 0.60
C ALA A 69 -9.21 -20.14 0.18
N MET A 70 -8.29 -19.56 0.96
CA MET A 70 -6.85 -19.67 0.70
C MET A 70 -6.38 -21.13 0.77
N THR A 71 -6.79 -21.89 1.79
CA THR A 71 -6.42 -23.30 1.95
C THR A 71 -6.93 -24.15 0.81
N ALA A 72 -8.19 -23.99 0.40
CA ALA A 72 -8.77 -24.72 -0.71
C ALA A 72 -8.04 -24.43 -2.02
N GLN A 73 -7.72 -23.16 -2.30
CA GLN A 73 -6.99 -22.78 -3.50
C GLN A 73 -5.54 -23.28 -3.47
N ALA A 74 -4.86 -23.21 -2.32
CA ALA A 74 -3.49 -23.70 -2.18
C ALA A 74 -3.37 -25.22 -2.42
N GLN A 75 -4.40 -25.99 -2.08
CA GLN A 75 -4.47 -27.43 -2.37
C GLN A 75 -4.76 -27.74 -3.85
N THR A 76 -5.28 -26.76 -4.61
CA THR A 76 -5.63 -26.94 -6.02
C THR A 76 -4.49 -26.48 -6.93
N LEU A 77 -4.11 -25.21 -6.81
CA LEU A 77 -3.06 -24.58 -7.61
C LEU A 77 -2.58 -23.29 -6.93
N SER A 78 -1.32 -23.22 -6.58
CA SER A 78 -0.77 -22.07 -5.84
C SER A 78 -0.02 -21.06 -6.72
N LEU A 79 0.72 -21.54 -7.73
CA LEU A 79 1.55 -20.66 -8.58
C LEU A 79 1.71 -21.24 -9.98
N THR A 80 1.51 -20.40 -11.02
CA THR A 80 1.71 -20.79 -12.43
C THR A 80 2.76 -19.96 -13.17
N SER A 81 3.29 -18.89 -12.58
CA SER A 81 3.87 -17.76 -13.31
C SER A 81 2.90 -17.09 -14.31
N ARG A 82 3.25 -15.90 -14.80
CA ARG A 82 2.45 -15.19 -15.81
C ARG A 82 2.72 -15.62 -17.26
N ALA A 83 3.51 -16.70 -17.44
CA ALA A 83 3.64 -17.38 -18.73
C ALA A 83 2.34 -18.14 -19.12
N PHE A 84 1.49 -18.44 -18.13
CA PHE A 84 0.21 -19.11 -18.33
C PHE A 84 -0.93 -18.27 -17.77
N TYR A 85 -2.13 -18.47 -18.30
CA TYR A 85 -3.35 -18.03 -17.65
C TYR A 85 -3.72 -18.99 -16.51
N ASN A 86 -4.47 -18.46 -15.53
CA ASN A 86 -5.16 -19.29 -14.54
C ASN A 86 -6.62 -18.83 -14.44
N ASP A 87 -7.48 -19.66 -13.91
CA ASP A 87 -8.93 -19.42 -13.87
C ASP A 87 -9.40 -18.50 -12.74
N MET A 88 -8.49 -18.11 -11.83
CA MET A 88 -8.81 -17.25 -10.69
C MET A 88 -8.50 -15.79 -10.96
N LEU A 89 -7.37 -15.48 -11.62
CA LEU A 89 -6.91 -14.10 -11.78
C LEU A 89 -7.93 -13.23 -12.54
N GLY A 90 -8.47 -13.70 -13.66
CA GLY A 90 -9.46 -12.93 -14.41
C GLY A 90 -10.72 -12.63 -13.61
N LYS A 91 -11.19 -13.57 -12.77
CA LYS A 91 -12.33 -13.36 -11.86
C LYS A 91 -12.03 -12.30 -10.81
N TYR A 92 -10.81 -12.33 -10.25
CA TYR A 92 -10.36 -11.32 -9.29
C TYR A 92 -10.25 -9.94 -9.95
N GLU A 93 -9.64 -9.87 -11.13
CA GLU A 93 -9.49 -8.62 -11.89
C GLU A 93 -10.85 -8.00 -12.23
N GLU A 94 -11.80 -8.79 -12.73
CA GLU A 94 -13.17 -8.35 -13.01
C GLU A 94 -13.89 -7.85 -11.76
N PHE A 95 -13.84 -8.62 -10.66
CA PHE A 95 -14.43 -8.20 -9.40
C PHE A 95 -13.81 -6.89 -8.87
N ALA A 96 -12.49 -6.82 -8.80
CA ALA A 96 -11.79 -5.69 -8.19
C ALA A 96 -11.95 -4.41 -9.05
N THR A 97 -11.86 -4.50 -10.37
CA THR A 97 -12.05 -3.35 -11.25
C THR A 97 -13.48 -2.82 -11.16
N SER A 98 -14.47 -3.69 -11.14
CA SER A 98 -15.88 -3.31 -10.94
C SER A 98 -16.08 -2.68 -9.55
N TYR A 99 -15.54 -3.29 -8.50
CA TYR A 99 -15.75 -2.87 -7.12
C TYR A 99 -15.13 -1.52 -6.79
N PHE A 100 -13.93 -1.23 -7.33
CA PHE A 100 -13.23 0.04 -7.13
C PHE A 100 -13.46 1.05 -8.27
N ASN A 101 -14.26 0.70 -9.28
CA ASN A 101 -14.60 1.55 -10.43
C ASN A 101 -13.37 2.02 -11.22
N PHE A 102 -12.54 1.07 -11.67
CA PHE A 102 -11.40 1.29 -12.58
C PHE A 102 -11.44 0.31 -13.76
N ASP A 103 -10.75 0.64 -14.86
CA ASP A 103 -10.72 -0.24 -16.03
C ASP A 103 -9.74 -1.40 -15.87
N LYS A 104 -8.64 -1.20 -15.15
CA LYS A 104 -7.55 -2.18 -15.02
C LYS A 104 -6.97 -2.25 -13.61
N ILE A 105 -6.52 -3.45 -13.25
CA ILE A 105 -5.78 -3.73 -12.03
C ILE A 105 -4.51 -4.51 -12.37
N LEU A 106 -3.42 -4.19 -11.68
CA LEU A 106 -2.15 -4.92 -11.75
C LEU A 106 -1.80 -5.44 -10.35
N PRO A 107 -2.02 -6.74 -10.08
CA PRO A 107 -1.69 -7.34 -8.78
C PRO A 107 -0.18 -7.45 -8.57
N MET A 108 0.25 -7.13 -7.34
CA MET A 108 1.61 -7.25 -6.84
C MET A 108 1.59 -7.98 -5.49
N ASN A 109 2.71 -8.02 -4.75
CA ASN A 109 2.78 -8.78 -3.50
C ASN A 109 2.79 -7.87 -2.26
N THR A 110 3.63 -6.85 -2.25
CA THR A 110 3.78 -5.96 -1.09
C THR A 110 3.34 -4.54 -1.41
N GLY A 111 2.99 -3.76 -0.39
CA GLY A 111 2.67 -2.35 -0.58
C GLY A 111 3.82 -1.58 -1.26
N ALA A 112 5.07 -1.87 -0.89
CA ALA A 112 6.24 -1.26 -1.51
C ALA A 112 6.35 -1.59 -3.01
N GLU A 113 6.08 -2.85 -3.42
CA GLU A 113 6.05 -3.20 -4.86
C GLU A 113 4.93 -2.46 -5.60
N ALA A 114 3.76 -2.30 -4.99
CA ALA A 114 2.68 -1.55 -5.61
C ALA A 114 3.02 -0.06 -5.74
N VAL A 115 3.67 0.54 -4.74
CA VAL A 115 4.18 1.92 -4.85
C VAL A 115 5.21 2.04 -5.97
N GLU A 116 6.22 1.17 -6.02
CA GLU A 116 7.22 1.15 -7.11
C GLU A 116 6.55 0.97 -8.49
N THR A 117 5.52 0.15 -8.57
CA THR A 117 4.72 -0.06 -9.79
C THR A 117 4.01 1.23 -10.18
N ALA A 118 3.36 1.91 -9.23
CA ALA A 118 2.67 3.19 -9.48
C ALA A 118 3.63 4.28 -9.93
N LEU A 119 4.81 4.40 -9.31
CA LEU A 119 5.86 5.33 -9.71
C LEU A 119 6.35 5.05 -11.15
N LYS A 120 6.54 3.78 -11.51
CA LYS A 120 6.92 3.37 -12.87
C LYS A 120 5.83 3.70 -13.89
N ILE A 121 4.57 3.41 -13.58
CA ILE A 121 3.43 3.75 -14.45
C ILE A 121 3.39 5.27 -14.66
N CYS A 122 3.45 6.04 -13.58
CA CYS A 122 3.41 7.50 -13.61
C CYS A 122 4.53 8.09 -14.48
N ARG A 123 5.78 7.68 -14.30
CA ARG A 123 6.91 8.13 -15.10
C ARG A 123 6.76 7.75 -16.59
N ARG A 124 6.37 6.51 -16.87
CA ARG A 124 6.20 6.06 -18.25
C ARG A 124 5.04 6.78 -18.94
N TRP A 125 3.94 7.02 -18.23
CA TRP A 125 2.84 7.85 -18.72
C TRP A 125 3.31 9.29 -19.01
N ALA A 126 4.12 9.86 -18.13
CA ALA A 126 4.67 11.19 -18.31
C ALA A 126 5.50 11.31 -19.59
N TYR A 127 6.30 10.30 -19.92
CA TYR A 127 7.13 10.29 -21.13
C TYR A 127 6.32 10.01 -22.39
N GLN A 128 5.39 9.04 -22.34
CA GLN A 128 4.70 8.59 -23.54
C GLN A 128 3.44 9.38 -23.88
N ILE A 129 2.76 9.92 -22.85
CA ILE A 129 1.45 10.56 -23.00
C ILE A 129 1.51 12.05 -22.71
N LYS A 130 2.07 12.46 -21.56
CA LYS A 130 2.19 13.88 -21.21
C LYS A 130 3.25 14.62 -22.03
N GLY A 131 4.26 13.93 -22.55
CA GLY A 131 5.32 14.51 -23.39
C GLY A 131 6.47 15.13 -22.60
N ILE A 132 6.67 14.77 -21.35
CA ILE A 132 7.86 15.16 -20.58
C ILE A 132 9.08 14.46 -21.21
N GLN A 133 10.19 15.19 -21.32
CA GLN A 133 11.45 14.62 -21.81
C GLN A 133 11.89 13.44 -20.93
N GLU A 134 12.38 12.39 -21.56
CA GLU A 134 12.87 11.18 -20.86
C GLU A 134 13.88 11.54 -19.77
N ASN A 135 13.78 10.88 -18.61
CA ASN A 135 14.57 11.11 -17.40
C ASN A 135 14.35 12.47 -16.71
N LYS A 136 13.31 13.25 -17.09
CA LYS A 136 12.99 14.55 -16.46
C LYS A 136 11.70 14.53 -15.66
N ALA A 137 10.92 13.43 -15.67
CA ALA A 137 9.68 13.35 -14.90
C ALA A 137 9.97 13.37 -13.39
N GLU A 138 9.25 14.24 -12.70
CA GLU A 138 9.33 14.39 -11.25
C GLU A 138 7.98 14.06 -10.61
N ILE A 139 8.03 13.54 -9.39
CA ILE A 139 6.85 13.18 -8.61
C ILE A 139 6.87 13.97 -7.31
N VAL A 140 5.79 14.66 -7.03
CA VAL A 140 5.59 15.35 -5.76
C VAL A 140 5.14 14.35 -4.70
N VAL A 141 5.72 14.43 -3.51
CA VAL A 141 5.40 13.63 -2.34
C VAL A 141 5.27 14.52 -1.12
N CYS A 142 4.56 14.08 -0.09
CA CYS A 142 4.45 14.83 1.14
C CYS A 142 5.64 14.59 2.09
N ASN A 143 5.98 15.56 2.92
CA ASN A 143 6.86 15.35 4.05
C ASN A 143 6.25 14.34 5.03
N ASN A 144 7.10 13.64 5.79
CA ASN A 144 6.71 12.60 6.77
C ASN A 144 5.91 11.43 6.18
N ASN A 145 6.04 11.21 4.87
CA ASN A 145 5.38 10.09 4.19
C ASN A 145 5.95 8.73 4.61
N PHE A 146 5.12 7.70 4.46
CA PHE A 146 5.55 6.30 4.54
C PHE A 146 4.95 5.48 3.39
N HIS A 147 5.77 5.16 2.41
CA HIS A 147 5.36 4.37 1.23
C HIS A 147 6.10 3.03 1.11
N GLY A 148 6.93 2.69 2.10
CA GLY A 148 7.77 1.49 2.12
C GLY A 148 9.25 1.81 2.34
N ARG A 149 10.11 0.80 2.10
CA ARG A 149 11.55 0.90 2.41
C ARG A 149 12.47 0.41 1.29
N THR A 150 12.02 0.43 0.03
CA THR A 150 12.89 0.18 -1.13
C THR A 150 13.84 1.35 -1.35
N THR A 151 14.92 1.14 -2.11
CA THR A 151 15.92 2.18 -2.39
C THR A 151 15.33 3.42 -3.08
N THR A 152 14.31 3.26 -3.94
CA THR A 152 13.60 4.38 -4.53
C THR A 152 12.76 5.12 -3.49
N ILE A 153 11.99 4.39 -2.70
CA ILE A 153 11.04 4.97 -1.73
C ILE A 153 11.79 5.73 -0.62
N ILE A 154 12.87 5.19 -0.09
CA ILE A 154 13.66 5.90 0.93
C ILE A 154 14.31 7.16 0.40
N SER A 155 14.46 7.32 -0.92
CA SER A 155 15.04 8.52 -1.55
C SER A 155 14.22 9.78 -1.21
N PHE A 156 12.91 9.64 -1.06
CA PHE A 156 12.02 10.74 -0.70
C PHE A 156 11.45 10.67 0.74
N SER A 157 11.89 9.71 1.55
CA SER A 157 11.56 9.67 2.97
C SER A 157 12.21 10.83 3.76
N ASN A 158 11.59 11.24 4.86
CA ASN A 158 12.16 12.15 5.85
C ASN A 158 12.78 11.39 7.05
N ASP A 159 12.52 10.09 7.18
CA ASP A 159 13.05 9.26 8.26
C ASP A 159 14.57 9.06 8.10
N PRO A 160 15.40 9.65 8.99
CA PRO A 160 16.85 9.54 8.89
C PRO A 160 17.34 8.10 9.11
N VAL A 161 16.62 7.29 9.90
CA VAL A 161 16.99 5.90 10.17
C VAL A 161 16.77 5.04 8.93
N ALA A 162 15.69 5.28 8.19
CA ALA A 162 15.40 4.57 6.95
C ALA A 162 16.35 4.96 5.80
N LYS A 163 17.00 6.14 5.88
CA LYS A 163 17.85 6.67 4.80
C LYS A 163 19.33 6.49 5.03
N ALA A 164 19.82 6.67 6.25
CA ALA A 164 21.27 6.80 6.51
C ALA A 164 22.05 5.60 5.96
N ASN A 165 23.06 5.88 5.16
CA ASN A 165 24.00 4.92 4.57
C ASN A 165 23.40 3.92 3.54
N PHE A 166 22.20 4.19 3.02
CA PHE A 166 21.55 3.37 1.98
C PHE A 166 21.58 4.02 0.58
N GLY A 167 22.29 5.15 0.40
CA GLY A 167 22.49 5.76 -0.92
C GLY A 167 23.35 4.92 -1.86
N PRO A 168 23.43 5.27 -3.17
CA PRO A 168 22.93 6.52 -3.76
C PRO A 168 21.41 6.57 -3.89
N TYR A 169 20.86 7.78 -3.75
CA TYR A 169 19.40 7.96 -3.79
C TYR A 169 18.91 8.26 -5.20
N THR A 170 17.68 7.78 -5.48
CA THR A 170 17.00 8.06 -6.75
C THR A 170 16.49 9.50 -6.80
N ASN A 171 16.80 10.22 -7.88
CA ASN A 171 16.32 11.58 -8.15
C ASN A 171 14.90 11.61 -8.72
N GLY A 172 14.34 12.82 -8.84
CA GLY A 172 13.04 13.06 -9.46
C GLY A 172 11.89 13.03 -8.47
N PHE A 173 12.13 13.49 -7.24
CA PHE A 173 11.10 13.65 -6.21
C PHE A 173 11.19 15.05 -5.59
N ILE A 174 10.02 15.69 -5.45
CA ILE A 174 9.86 16.99 -4.82
C ILE A 174 9.00 16.80 -3.57
N LYS A 175 9.47 17.30 -2.42
CA LYS A 175 8.73 17.21 -1.15
C LYS A 175 7.98 18.49 -0.85
N VAL A 176 6.72 18.37 -0.46
CA VAL A 176 5.88 19.46 0.04
C VAL A 176 5.32 19.11 1.42
N GLU A 177 4.92 20.11 2.18
CA GLU A 177 4.26 19.86 3.46
C GLU A 177 2.91 19.21 3.23
N TYR A 178 2.58 18.21 4.06
CA TYR A 178 1.27 17.57 4.05
C TYR A 178 0.19 18.56 4.48
N ASP A 179 -0.98 18.50 3.88
CA ASP A 179 -2.11 19.43 4.10
C ASP A 179 -1.79 20.89 3.74
N ASN A 180 -0.80 21.12 2.87
CA ASN A 180 -0.45 22.46 2.37
C ASN A 180 -0.71 22.56 0.87
N LEU A 181 -1.96 22.94 0.53
CA LEU A 181 -2.39 23.09 -0.86
C LEU A 181 -1.59 24.16 -1.63
N GLN A 182 -1.18 25.25 -0.95
CA GLN A 182 -0.42 26.31 -1.59
C GLN A 182 0.97 25.82 -2.01
N ALA A 183 1.66 25.04 -1.16
CA ALA A 183 2.95 24.46 -1.51
C ALA A 183 2.86 23.53 -2.72
N LEU A 184 1.80 22.71 -2.81
CA LEU A 184 1.54 21.89 -4.00
C LEU A 184 1.31 22.78 -5.23
N LYS A 185 0.48 23.80 -5.13
CA LYS A 185 0.16 24.74 -6.21
C LYS A 185 1.42 25.42 -6.76
N ASP A 186 2.27 25.95 -5.87
CA ASP A 186 3.51 26.64 -6.26
C ASP A 186 4.44 25.72 -7.07
N VAL A 187 4.55 24.45 -6.68
CA VAL A 187 5.33 23.46 -7.42
C VAL A 187 4.70 23.18 -8.80
N LEU A 188 3.38 22.97 -8.88
CA LEU A 188 2.71 22.62 -10.15
C LEU A 188 2.72 23.79 -11.14
N GLU A 189 2.64 25.04 -10.67
CA GLU A 189 2.71 26.24 -11.51
C GLU A 189 4.12 26.48 -12.05
N SER A 190 5.16 26.28 -11.22
CA SER A 190 6.54 26.57 -11.57
C SER A 190 7.26 25.45 -12.33
N ASN A 191 6.78 24.18 -12.22
CA ASN A 191 7.49 23.03 -12.75
C ASN A 191 6.61 22.17 -13.66
N LYS A 192 6.88 22.21 -14.98
CA LYS A 192 6.14 21.44 -15.98
C LYS A 192 6.56 19.98 -16.10
N ASN A 193 7.64 19.57 -15.40
CA ASN A 193 8.11 18.18 -15.37
C ASN A 193 7.43 17.33 -14.29
N VAL A 194 6.52 17.90 -13.50
CA VAL A 194 5.77 17.13 -12.52
C VAL A 194 4.82 16.17 -13.25
N ALA A 195 5.02 14.88 -13.00
CA ALA A 195 4.24 13.79 -13.59
C ALA A 195 3.08 13.35 -12.69
N GLY A 196 3.31 13.33 -11.37
CA GLY A 196 2.34 12.84 -10.39
C GLY A 196 2.52 13.48 -9.02
N PHE A 197 1.45 13.40 -8.24
CA PHE A 197 1.43 13.70 -6.81
C PHE A 197 1.04 12.42 -6.07
N LEU A 198 1.97 11.85 -5.30
CA LEU A 198 1.76 10.65 -4.48
C LEU A 198 1.47 11.07 -3.05
N VAL A 199 0.34 10.64 -2.53
CA VAL A 199 -0.15 11.04 -1.21
C VAL A 199 -0.84 9.89 -0.47
N GLU A 200 -0.59 9.79 0.84
CA GLU A 200 -1.43 9.01 1.74
C GLU A 200 -2.67 9.84 2.08
N PRO A 201 -3.90 9.34 1.90
CA PRO A 201 -5.11 10.10 2.28
C PRO A 201 -5.16 10.46 3.77
N ILE A 202 -4.56 9.63 4.62
CA ILE A 202 -4.25 9.89 6.02
C ILE A 202 -2.84 9.37 6.25
N GLN A 203 -1.93 10.19 6.74
CA GLN A 203 -0.59 9.72 7.09
C GLN A 203 -0.64 8.89 8.38
N GLY A 204 -0.53 7.57 8.26
CA GLY A 204 -0.66 6.65 9.40
C GLY A 204 0.61 6.59 10.24
N GLU A 205 1.73 6.22 9.63
CA GLU A 205 3.01 6.00 10.33
C GLU A 205 3.60 7.28 10.94
N ALA A 206 3.27 8.44 10.39
CA ALA A 206 3.70 9.73 10.91
C ALA A 206 3.01 10.12 12.23
N GLY A 207 1.92 9.44 12.62
CA GLY A 207 1.17 9.73 13.85
C GLY A 207 -0.32 9.96 13.64
N VAL A 208 -0.90 9.40 12.58
CA VAL A 208 -2.33 9.51 12.21
C VAL A 208 -2.72 10.97 11.93
N PHE A 209 -2.06 11.58 10.96
CA PHE A 209 -2.42 12.93 10.51
C PHE A 209 -3.54 12.87 9.48
N VAL A 210 -4.71 13.37 9.87
CA VAL A 210 -5.88 13.51 9.00
C VAL A 210 -5.83 14.92 8.38
N PRO A 211 -5.92 15.06 7.05
CA PRO A 211 -5.84 16.36 6.42
C PRO A 211 -7.13 17.17 6.63
N SER A 212 -7.08 18.45 6.31
CA SER A 212 -8.28 19.32 6.29
C SER A 212 -9.33 18.78 5.30
N GLU A 213 -10.60 19.08 5.54
CA GLU A 213 -11.75 18.45 4.90
C GLU A 213 -11.69 18.44 3.36
N ASN A 214 -11.22 19.51 2.75
CA ASN A 214 -11.18 19.67 1.29
C ASN A 214 -9.83 19.40 0.65
N TYR A 215 -8.79 19.16 1.44
CA TYR A 215 -7.41 19.09 0.94
C TYR A 215 -7.23 18.10 -0.24
N LEU A 216 -7.70 16.87 -0.09
CA LEU A 216 -7.54 15.86 -1.15
C LEU A 216 -8.34 16.22 -2.41
N ARG A 217 -9.54 16.80 -2.26
CA ARG A 217 -10.37 17.24 -3.39
C ARG A 217 -9.69 18.38 -4.14
N ASP A 218 -9.23 19.38 -3.42
CA ASP A 218 -8.59 20.55 -4.01
C ASP A 218 -7.23 20.19 -4.62
N ALA A 219 -6.47 19.29 -3.98
CA ALA A 219 -5.24 18.74 -4.54
C ALA A 219 -5.48 17.96 -5.83
N LYS A 220 -6.55 17.13 -5.89
CA LYS A 220 -6.95 16.43 -7.12
C LYS A 220 -7.31 17.42 -8.22
N ALA A 221 -8.09 18.46 -7.93
CA ALA A 221 -8.46 19.49 -8.89
C ALA A 221 -7.23 20.24 -9.43
N LEU A 222 -6.27 20.56 -8.56
CA LEU A 222 -4.98 21.14 -8.98
C LEU A 222 -4.21 20.19 -9.89
N CYS A 223 -4.12 18.93 -9.56
CA CYS A 223 -3.46 17.92 -10.41
C CYS A 223 -4.11 17.85 -11.79
N GLU A 224 -5.43 17.83 -11.88
CA GLU A 224 -6.16 17.84 -13.16
C GLU A 224 -5.84 19.09 -13.99
N THR A 225 -5.88 20.28 -13.36
CA THR A 225 -5.57 21.55 -14.03
C THR A 225 -4.19 21.56 -14.67
N HIS A 226 -3.21 20.90 -14.04
CA HIS A 226 -1.82 20.84 -14.50
C HIS A 226 -1.47 19.54 -15.26
N ASN A 227 -2.47 18.69 -15.57
CA ASN A 227 -2.26 17.39 -16.20
C ASN A 227 -1.22 16.55 -15.44
N VAL A 228 -1.40 16.42 -14.11
CA VAL A 228 -0.56 15.65 -13.17
C VAL A 228 -1.41 14.53 -12.60
N LEU A 229 -0.87 13.30 -12.53
CA LEU A 229 -1.59 12.17 -11.98
C LEU A 229 -1.69 12.27 -10.45
N PHE A 230 -2.91 12.19 -9.92
CA PHE A 230 -3.16 12.07 -8.48
C PHE A 230 -3.07 10.59 -8.09
N ILE A 231 -2.08 10.23 -7.27
CA ILE A 231 -1.78 8.85 -6.87
C ILE A 231 -2.11 8.70 -5.39
N ALA A 232 -3.15 7.94 -5.07
CA ALA A 232 -3.54 7.68 -3.69
C ALA A 232 -2.92 6.38 -3.18
N ASP A 233 -2.10 6.48 -2.14
CA ASP A 233 -1.61 5.32 -1.40
C ASP A 233 -2.59 4.96 -0.29
N GLU A 234 -3.47 4.03 -0.60
CA GLU A 234 -4.48 3.48 0.31
C GLU A 234 -4.05 2.13 0.92
N VAL A 235 -2.75 1.83 0.90
CA VAL A 235 -2.22 0.57 1.44
C VAL A 235 -2.60 0.41 2.91
N GLN A 236 -2.54 1.47 3.71
CA GLN A 236 -2.91 1.42 5.12
C GLN A 236 -4.35 1.88 5.37
N THR A 237 -4.81 2.89 4.67
CA THR A 237 -6.09 3.55 4.91
C THR A 237 -7.28 2.85 4.26
N GLY A 238 -7.03 2.11 3.18
CA GLY A 238 -8.07 1.44 2.42
C GLY A 238 -8.67 0.19 3.09
N ILE A 239 -9.61 -0.42 2.40
CA ILE A 239 -10.27 -1.68 2.79
C ILE A 239 -10.85 -1.57 4.21
N ALA A 240 -11.73 -0.59 4.39
CA ALA A 240 -12.53 -0.33 5.59
C ALA A 240 -11.74 0.09 6.86
N ARG A 241 -10.44 0.36 6.80
CA ARG A 241 -9.70 0.83 8.00
C ARG A 241 -10.30 2.08 8.63
N THR A 242 -10.78 3.02 7.81
CA THR A 242 -11.37 4.30 8.25
C THR A 242 -12.89 4.24 8.43
N GLY A 243 -13.50 3.06 8.33
CA GLY A 243 -14.96 2.88 8.32
C GLY A 243 -15.59 3.13 6.95
N ARG A 244 -14.79 3.44 5.93
CA ARG A 244 -15.15 3.57 4.52
C ARG A 244 -14.37 2.57 3.69
N LEU A 245 -14.81 2.28 2.46
CA LEU A 245 -14.07 1.41 1.56
C LEU A 245 -12.65 1.95 1.30
N LEU A 246 -12.55 3.24 1.02
CA LEU A 246 -11.31 3.98 0.84
C LEU A 246 -11.36 5.25 1.69
N ALA A 247 -10.22 5.76 2.15
CA ALA A 247 -10.17 7.05 2.84
C ALA A 247 -10.44 8.23 1.87
N THR A 248 -10.13 8.07 0.59
CA THR A 248 -10.51 8.99 -0.48
C THR A 248 -12.02 9.08 -0.74
N CYS A 249 -12.83 8.19 -0.14
CA CYS A 249 -14.29 8.32 -0.14
C CYS A 249 -14.80 9.49 0.74
N GLY A 250 -13.94 10.10 1.55
CA GLY A 250 -14.23 11.33 2.31
C GLY A 250 -15.47 11.24 3.20
N ASN A 251 -16.15 12.36 3.32
CA ASN A 251 -17.39 12.51 4.06
C ASN A 251 -18.64 12.20 3.22
N CYS A 252 -18.57 11.21 2.32
CA CYS A 252 -19.72 10.86 1.54
C CYS A 252 -20.93 10.65 2.47
N SER A 253 -22.04 11.34 2.16
CA SER A 253 -23.32 11.25 2.86
C SER A 253 -24.07 9.94 2.59
N CYS A 254 -23.36 8.88 2.21
CA CYS A 254 -23.96 7.57 2.01
C CYS A 254 -24.49 7.07 3.35
N GLU A 255 -25.76 7.31 3.62
CA GLU A 255 -26.48 6.72 4.75
C GLU A 255 -26.47 5.19 4.69
N LYS A 256 -26.29 4.64 3.51
CA LYS A 256 -26.10 3.21 3.27
C LYS A 256 -24.61 2.91 3.32
N ARG A 257 -24.20 1.98 4.18
CA ARG A 257 -22.83 1.43 4.28
C ARG A 257 -22.37 0.70 3.00
N ASP A 258 -23.09 0.85 1.93
CA ASP A 258 -22.83 0.34 0.61
C ASP A 258 -22.03 1.39 -0.16
N CYS A 259 -20.70 1.31 -0.04
CA CYS A 259 -19.76 2.17 -0.74
C CYS A 259 -19.54 1.74 -2.20
N SER A 260 -20.55 1.19 -2.86
CA SER A 260 -20.56 0.97 -4.31
C SER A 260 -20.55 2.29 -5.12
N GLY A 261 -20.56 3.43 -4.42
CA GLY A 261 -20.49 4.75 -5.05
C GLY A 261 -19.08 5.16 -5.44
N THR A 262 -19.00 6.10 -6.37
CA THR A 262 -17.76 6.78 -6.75
C THR A 262 -17.16 7.46 -5.51
N PRO A 263 -15.85 7.27 -5.19
CA PRO A 263 -15.20 8.01 -4.12
C PRO A 263 -15.33 9.53 -4.34
N ASP A 264 -15.43 10.30 -3.25
CA ASP A 264 -15.46 11.78 -3.33
C ASP A 264 -14.24 12.32 -4.10
N VAL A 265 -13.10 11.63 -3.95
CA VAL A 265 -11.88 11.88 -4.71
C VAL A 265 -11.49 10.60 -5.41
N LYS A 266 -11.78 10.50 -6.70
CA LYS A 266 -11.29 9.38 -7.52
C LYS A 266 -9.86 9.64 -7.93
N PRO A 267 -8.86 8.88 -7.42
CA PRO A 267 -7.49 9.02 -7.86
C PRO A 267 -7.31 8.54 -9.30
N ASP A 268 -6.26 9.00 -9.97
CA ASP A 268 -5.84 8.51 -11.29
C ASP A 268 -5.15 7.15 -11.17
N ILE A 269 -4.41 6.96 -10.08
CA ILE A 269 -3.80 5.68 -9.68
C ILE A 269 -4.15 5.41 -8.22
N LEU A 270 -4.74 4.25 -7.97
CA LEU A 270 -5.05 3.76 -6.63
C LEU A 270 -4.10 2.63 -6.27
N ILE A 271 -3.48 2.71 -5.09
CA ILE A 271 -2.59 1.67 -4.56
C ILE A 271 -3.27 1.01 -3.36
N LEU A 272 -3.37 -0.31 -3.39
CA LEU A 272 -3.96 -1.13 -2.33
C LEU A 272 -2.94 -2.16 -1.82
N GLY A 273 -3.09 -2.58 -0.57
CA GLY A 273 -2.27 -3.61 0.05
C GLY A 273 -2.79 -3.99 1.44
N LYS A 274 -1.92 -4.47 2.32
CA LYS A 274 -2.25 -4.81 3.72
C LYS A 274 -3.57 -5.59 3.85
N ALA A 275 -4.66 -4.93 4.21
CA ALA A 275 -5.97 -5.54 4.40
C ALA A 275 -6.59 -6.17 3.14
N LEU A 276 -5.99 -6.00 1.97
CA LEU A 276 -6.48 -6.59 0.71
C LEU A 276 -6.59 -8.12 0.77
N SER A 277 -5.69 -8.77 1.54
CA SER A 277 -5.74 -10.22 1.78
C SER A 277 -6.43 -10.62 3.10
N GLY A 278 -6.94 -9.65 3.87
CA GLY A 278 -7.40 -9.92 5.24
C GLY A 278 -6.29 -10.40 6.19
N GLY A 279 -5.02 -10.06 5.90
CA GLY A 279 -3.87 -10.43 6.70
C GLY A 279 -3.40 -11.88 6.55
N ALA A 280 -3.98 -12.65 5.62
CA ALA A 280 -3.65 -14.06 5.44
C ALA A 280 -2.51 -14.30 4.44
N TYR A 281 -2.33 -13.40 3.46
CA TYR A 281 -1.38 -13.55 2.37
C TYR A 281 -0.82 -12.19 1.92
N PRO A 282 0.48 -12.08 1.58
CA PRO A 282 1.02 -10.83 1.06
C PRO A 282 0.48 -10.57 -0.36
N VAL A 283 -0.38 -9.56 -0.48
CA VAL A 283 -0.94 -9.11 -1.75
C VAL A 283 -1.10 -7.58 -1.74
N SER A 284 -0.87 -6.99 -2.90
CA SER A 284 -1.12 -5.59 -3.19
C SER A 284 -1.60 -5.44 -4.63
N ALA A 285 -2.07 -4.25 -4.99
CA ALA A 285 -2.50 -3.98 -6.34
C ALA A 285 -2.39 -2.50 -6.68
N VAL A 286 -2.22 -2.22 -7.98
CA VAL A 286 -2.33 -0.88 -8.56
C VAL A 286 -3.49 -0.87 -9.54
N LEU A 287 -4.42 0.07 -9.36
CA LEU A 287 -5.55 0.25 -10.24
C LEU A 287 -5.44 1.59 -10.97
N ALA A 288 -5.78 1.60 -12.24
CA ALA A 288 -5.87 2.81 -13.04
C ALA A 288 -6.81 2.59 -14.24
N ASN A 289 -7.28 3.68 -14.83
CA ASN A 289 -8.06 3.59 -16.06
C ASN A 289 -7.15 3.33 -17.28
N ASP A 290 -7.74 2.85 -18.37
CA ASP A 290 -7.07 2.47 -19.61
C ASP A 290 -6.05 3.50 -20.14
N PRO A 291 -6.34 4.83 -20.18
CA PRO A 291 -5.37 5.79 -20.70
C PRO A 291 -4.04 5.82 -19.93
N ILE A 292 -4.06 5.42 -18.66
CA ILE A 292 -2.87 5.37 -17.80
C ILE A 292 -2.26 3.97 -17.82
N MET A 293 -3.07 2.92 -17.63
CA MET A 293 -2.56 1.55 -17.50
C MET A 293 -1.96 1.01 -18.82
N LYS A 294 -2.40 1.49 -19.99
CA LYS A 294 -1.89 1.08 -21.31
C LYS A 294 -0.39 1.30 -21.51
N VAL A 295 0.26 2.11 -20.71
CA VAL A 295 1.72 2.27 -20.78
C VAL A 295 2.46 1.00 -20.35
N ILE A 296 1.82 0.12 -19.57
CA ILE A 296 2.38 -1.20 -19.24
C ILE A 296 2.14 -2.15 -20.40
N THR A 297 3.23 -2.62 -20.99
CA THR A 297 3.24 -3.53 -22.12
C THR A 297 3.93 -4.84 -21.76
N PRO A 298 3.69 -5.94 -22.49
CA PRO A 298 4.35 -7.22 -22.20
C PRO A 298 5.87 -7.08 -22.05
N GLY A 299 6.40 -7.65 -20.95
CA GLY A 299 7.83 -7.61 -20.60
C GLY A 299 8.31 -6.32 -19.92
N SER A 300 7.50 -5.26 -19.83
CA SER A 300 7.94 -3.97 -19.26
C SER A 300 7.88 -3.94 -17.72
N HIS A 301 7.07 -4.78 -17.12
CA HIS A 301 6.91 -4.92 -15.68
C HIS A 301 6.37 -6.30 -15.34
N GLY A 302 6.65 -6.80 -14.14
CA GLY A 302 6.17 -8.12 -13.73
C GLY A 302 6.60 -8.51 -12.33
N SER A 303 6.03 -9.62 -11.87
CA SER A 303 6.33 -10.26 -10.59
C SER A 303 6.15 -11.76 -10.74
N THR A 304 6.95 -12.56 -10.03
CA THR A 304 6.79 -14.01 -10.01
C THR A 304 5.49 -14.42 -9.32
N PHE A 305 5.16 -13.79 -8.20
CA PHE A 305 3.99 -14.14 -7.39
C PHE A 305 2.77 -13.23 -7.63
N GLY A 306 2.95 -12.04 -8.21
CA GLY A 306 1.83 -11.13 -8.50
C GLY A 306 0.85 -11.75 -9.49
N GLY A 307 -0.42 -11.85 -9.10
CA GLY A 307 -1.48 -12.49 -9.87
C GLY A 307 -1.47 -14.02 -9.81
N ASN A 308 -0.90 -14.62 -8.75
CA ASN A 308 -1.03 -16.05 -8.49
C ASN A 308 -2.48 -16.43 -8.12
N PRO A 309 -2.85 -17.73 -8.21
CA PRO A 309 -4.23 -18.17 -7.94
C PRO A 309 -4.71 -18.03 -6.50
N ILE A 310 -3.80 -17.97 -5.49
CA ILE A 310 -4.17 -17.79 -4.08
C ILE A 310 -4.60 -16.36 -3.82
#